data_e0458c182498cc542440f64a5a13640f
#
_entry.id   e0458c182498cc542440f64a5a13640f
#
_cell.length_a   1.000
_cell.length_b   1.000
_cell.length_c   1.000
_cell.angle_alpha   90.00
_cell.angle_beta   90.00
_cell.angle_gamma   90.00
#
_symmetry.space_group_name_H-M   'P 1'
#
loop_
_entity.id
_entity.type
_entity.pdbx_description
1 polymer ?
#
loop_
_entity_poly.entity_id
_entity_poly.type
_entity_poly.pdbx_seq_one_letter_code
_entity_poly.pdbx_strand_id
1 'polypeptide(L)'
;MAESLLGNRNINQLAFVVKDIEAANIAFTRLLGIKKAEPFLTGDSSVSKVTFRGVPTESQSKLAFLNTPTVQFELIEPDKNPGTMREFLDEVGEGIHHIAFDVDSIQKRLPIMEKNGYPALQTGEFTSSDGRYVYVDTLDDHKTLVELLESAEPRVTAWERPEDDSIQPLLGTNKVEQLAFVVKDLDAASDAYCKLLGVEKPPIIHSGSSDITNVIYKGKPTEGKSKYMFINTPFIQIELIEPGESPST
;
A
#
# COMPACT_ATOMS: atom_id res chain seq x y z
N MET A 1 4.98 -18.06 17.69
CA MET A 1 4.75 -16.88 16.84
C MET A 1 3.53 -16.15 17.36
N ALA A 2 3.57 -14.82 17.46
CA ALA A 2 2.40 -14.04 17.82
C ALA A 2 1.33 -14.15 16.71
N GLU A 3 0.06 -14.04 17.06
CA GLU A 3 -1.01 -13.99 16.07
C GLU A 3 -1.01 -12.60 15.39
N SER A 4 -1.21 -12.57 14.07
CA SER A 4 -1.38 -11.31 13.32
C SER A 4 -2.63 -10.56 13.80
N LEU A 5 -2.55 -9.25 13.96
CA LEU A 5 -3.72 -8.41 14.26
C LEU A 5 -4.80 -8.53 13.16
N LEU A 6 -4.37 -8.78 11.93
CA LEU A 6 -5.20 -8.89 10.73
C LEU A 6 -5.76 -10.33 10.51
N GLY A 7 -5.22 -11.34 11.21
CA GLY A 7 -5.53 -12.74 10.99
C GLY A 7 -4.82 -13.37 9.79
N ASN A 8 -4.10 -12.59 9.00
CA ASN A 8 -3.28 -13.05 7.88
C ASN A 8 -2.08 -12.11 7.65
N ARG A 9 -1.27 -12.38 6.62
CA ARG A 9 -0.06 -11.63 6.28
C ARG A 9 0.03 -11.29 4.80
N ASN A 10 -1.08 -11.45 4.08
CA ASN A 10 -1.10 -11.28 2.63
C ASN A 10 -1.41 -9.81 2.31
N ILE A 11 -0.42 -9.08 1.83
CA ILE A 11 -0.67 -7.78 1.22
C ILE A 11 -1.22 -8.04 -0.17
N ASN A 12 -2.50 -7.74 -0.38
CA ASN A 12 -3.20 -8.01 -1.62
C ASN A 12 -3.15 -6.81 -2.58
N GLN A 13 -3.04 -5.60 -2.02
CA GLN A 13 -3.15 -4.38 -2.81
C GLN A 13 -2.20 -3.30 -2.31
N LEU A 14 -1.64 -2.54 -3.27
CA LEU A 14 -0.91 -1.29 -3.06
C LEU A 14 -1.68 -0.18 -3.73
N ALA A 15 -2.16 0.81 -2.97
CA ALA A 15 -2.98 1.87 -3.50
C ALA A 15 -2.22 3.19 -3.60
N PHE A 16 -2.35 3.84 -4.75
CA PHE A 16 -1.72 5.11 -5.07
C PHE A 16 -2.78 6.18 -5.27
N VAL A 17 -2.72 7.23 -4.48
CA VAL A 17 -3.49 8.44 -4.75
C VAL A 17 -2.76 9.24 -5.83
N VAL A 18 -3.50 9.65 -6.85
CA VAL A 18 -3.00 10.37 -8.02
C VAL A 18 -3.90 11.54 -8.39
N LYS A 19 -3.36 12.54 -9.09
CA LYS A 19 -4.11 13.71 -9.57
C LYS A 19 -4.82 13.47 -10.90
N ASP A 20 -4.25 12.58 -11.71
CA ASP A 20 -4.73 12.22 -13.04
C ASP A 20 -4.61 10.71 -13.22
N ILE A 21 -5.73 10.02 -13.06
CA ILE A 21 -5.78 8.56 -13.12
C ILE A 21 -5.45 8.02 -14.51
N GLU A 22 -5.77 8.74 -15.58
CA GLU A 22 -5.47 8.30 -16.94
C GLU A 22 -3.97 8.36 -17.21
N ALA A 23 -3.30 9.46 -16.81
CA ALA A 23 -1.86 9.59 -16.95
C ALA A 23 -1.12 8.54 -16.10
N ALA A 24 -1.55 8.32 -14.86
CA ALA A 24 -0.98 7.31 -13.99
C ALA A 24 -1.17 5.88 -14.54
N ASN A 25 -2.39 5.55 -15.01
CA ASN A 25 -2.72 4.26 -15.60
C ASN A 25 -1.83 3.96 -16.82
N ILE A 26 -1.64 4.92 -17.72
CA ILE A 26 -0.72 4.78 -18.86
C ILE A 26 0.73 4.55 -18.39
N ALA A 27 1.20 5.30 -17.39
CA ALA A 27 2.56 5.18 -16.88
C ALA A 27 2.83 3.80 -16.27
N PHE A 28 1.95 3.34 -15.37
CA PHE A 28 2.08 2.02 -14.72
C PHE A 28 1.95 0.87 -15.71
N THR A 29 1.02 0.93 -16.66
CA THR A 29 0.85 -0.15 -17.65
C THR A 29 2.05 -0.28 -18.57
N ARG A 30 2.67 0.85 -18.98
CA ARG A 30 3.91 0.84 -19.74
C ARG A 30 5.10 0.30 -18.94
N LEU A 31 5.22 0.71 -17.67
CA LEU A 31 6.30 0.25 -16.80
C LEU A 31 6.27 -1.25 -16.60
N LEU A 32 5.08 -1.79 -16.29
CA LEU A 32 4.87 -3.18 -15.88
C LEU A 32 4.52 -4.10 -17.06
N GLY A 33 4.24 -3.57 -18.27
CA GLY A 33 3.82 -4.40 -19.42
C GLY A 33 2.53 -5.16 -19.15
N ILE A 34 1.53 -4.51 -18.56
CA ILE A 34 0.23 -5.08 -18.21
C ILE A 34 -0.89 -4.37 -18.98
N LYS A 35 -2.06 -4.98 -19.01
CA LYS A 35 -3.23 -4.38 -19.66
C LYS A 35 -3.67 -3.12 -18.94
N LYS A 36 -3.97 -2.06 -19.70
CA LYS A 36 -4.58 -0.84 -19.15
C LYS A 36 -5.95 -1.16 -18.55
N ALA A 37 -6.21 -0.70 -17.33
CA ALA A 37 -7.52 -0.81 -16.71
C ALA A 37 -8.47 0.26 -17.24
N GLU A 38 -9.77 -0.02 -17.23
CA GLU A 38 -10.81 0.99 -17.47
C GLU A 38 -11.17 1.64 -16.12
N PRO A 39 -10.89 2.93 -15.91
CA PRO A 39 -11.27 3.61 -14.69
C PRO A 39 -12.79 3.68 -14.52
N PHE A 40 -13.25 3.56 -13.29
CA PHE A 40 -14.65 3.72 -12.95
C PHE A 40 -14.83 4.63 -11.73
N LEU A 41 -15.99 5.29 -11.63
CA LEU A 41 -16.34 6.11 -10.47
C LEU A 41 -17.00 5.23 -9.41
N THR A 42 -16.58 5.40 -8.15
CA THR A 42 -17.24 4.72 -7.02
C THR A 42 -18.71 5.17 -6.88
N GLY A 43 -19.53 4.33 -6.25
CA GLY A 43 -20.93 4.67 -5.96
C GLY A 43 -21.04 5.97 -5.15
N ASP A 44 -22.16 6.63 -5.28
CA ASP A 44 -22.50 7.78 -4.43
C ASP A 44 -22.75 7.33 -2.97
N SER A 45 -22.98 8.27 -2.08
CA SER A 45 -23.17 8.01 -0.64
C SER A 45 -24.34 7.08 -0.32
N SER A 46 -25.34 6.99 -1.19
CA SER A 46 -26.48 6.07 -1.01
C SER A 46 -26.08 4.60 -1.19
N VAL A 47 -25.06 4.34 -2.00
CA VAL A 47 -24.49 3.01 -2.28
C VAL A 47 -23.28 2.74 -1.42
N SER A 48 -22.29 3.63 -1.46
CA SER A 48 -20.98 3.41 -0.83
C SER A 48 -20.96 3.70 0.67
N LYS A 49 -21.96 4.43 1.20
CA LYS A 49 -22.16 4.72 2.64
C LYS A 49 -20.87 5.17 3.33
N VAL A 50 -20.09 6.01 2.68
CA VAL A 50 -18.79 6.44 3.17
C VAL A 50 -18.94 7.29 4.43
N THR A 51 -18.16 6.95 5.45
CA THR A 51 -17.96 7.83 6.61
C THR A 51 -16.48 8.18 6.75
N PHE A 52 -16.17 9.43 7.04
CA PHE A 52 -14.84 9.91 7.32
C PHE A 52 -14.79 10.47 8.74
N ARG A 53 -13.91 9.92 9.59
CA ARG A 53 -13.83 10.25 11.02
C ARG A 53 -15.19 10.18 11.73
N GLY A 54 -15.98 9.16 11.36
CA GLY A 54 -17.33 8.92 11.94
C GLY A 54 -18.44 9.83 11.39
N VAL A 55 -18.14 10.72 10.43
CA VAL A 55 -19.11 11.61 9.80
C VAL A 55 -19.42 11.15 8.38
N PRO A 56 -20.69 10.97 7.97
CA PRO A 56 -21.03 10.67 6.59
C PRO A 56 -20.48 11.72 5.62
N THR A 57 -20.00 11.28 4.46
CA THR A 57 -19.44 12.14 3.43
C THR A 57 -19.91 11.72 2.04
N GLU A 58 -19.97 12.68 1.11
CA GLU A 58 -20.27 12.45 -0.31
C GLU A 58 -19.03 12.11 -1.14
N SER A 59 -17.93 11.70 -0.47
CA SER A 59 -16.67 11.39 -1.13
C SER A 59 -16.82 10.27 -2.14
N GLN A 60 -16.36 10.54 -3.35
CA GLN A 60 -16.23 9.58 -4.44
C GLN A 60 -14.81 9.63 -5.01
N SER A 61 -14.40 8.54 -5.64
CA SER A 61 -13.10 8.46 -6.30
C SER A 61 -13.23 7.73 -7.63
N LYS A 62 -12.43 8.10 -8.62
CA LYS A 62 -12.18 7.23 -9.75
C LYS A 62 -11.15 6.19 -9.34
N LEU A 63 -11.40 4.94 -9.66
CA LEU A 63 -10.53 3.80 -9.35
C LEU A 63 -10.11 3.09 -10.63
N ALA A 64 -8.87 2.61 -10.67
CA ALA A 64 -8.38 1.70 -11.70
C ALA A 64 -7.55 0.59 -11.04
N PHE A 65 -7.88 -0.67 -11.32
CA PHE A 65 -7.18 -1.84 -10.77
C PHE A 65 -6.25 -2.46 -11.80
N LEU A 66 -4.97 -2.53 -11.45
CA LEU A 66 -3.90 -3.06 -12.29
C LEU A 66 -3.35 -4.32 -11.64
N ASN A 67 -3.63 -5.48 -12.21
CA ASN A 67 -3.19 -6.75 -11.66
C ASN A 67 -1.76 -7.09 -12.11
N THR A 68 -0.93 -7.52 -11.16
CA THR A 68 0.39 -8.09 -11.38
C THR A 68 0.45 -9.52 -10.84
N PRO A 69 1.49 -10.30 -11.11
CA PRO A 69 1.62 -11.66 -10.56
C PRO A 69 1.66 -11.75 -9.03
N THR A 70 1.99 -10.67 -8.33
CA THR A 70 2.24 -10.67 -6.88
C THR A 70 1.28 -9.80 -6.08
N VAL A 71 0.86 -8.66 -6.62
CA VAL A 71 0.03 -7.68 -5.91
C VAL A 71 -0.81 -6.90 -6.91
N GLN A 72 -1.99 -6.45 -6.50
CA GLN A 72 -2.80 -5.52 -7.29
C GLN A 72 -2.38 -4.08 -6.98
N PHE A 73 -2.21 -3.24 -7.99
CA PHE A 73 -2.17 -1.80 -7.82
C PHE A 73 -3.56 -1.21 -7.96
N GLU A 74 -3.92 -0.35 -7.04
CA GLU A 74 -5.09 0.49 -7.14
C GLU A 74 -4.65 1.94 -7.37
N LEU A 75 -5.10 2.54 -8.46
CA LEU A 75 -4.95 3.96 -8.72
C LEU A 75 -6.22 4.67 -8.29
N ILE A 76 -6.08 5.77 -7.54
CA ILE A 76 -7.19 6.50 -6.93
C ILE A 76 -7.09 7.98 -7.26
N GLU A 77 -8.05 8.51 -8.00
CA GLU A 77 -8.23 9.96 -8.20
C GLU A 77 -9.43 10.41 -7.34
N PRO A 78 -9.20 11.01 -6.16
CA PRO A 78 -10.28 11.43 -5.27
C PRO A 78 -10.96 12.70 -5.78
N ASP A 79 -12.25 12.83 -5.50
CA ASP A 79 -12.98 14.08 -5.68
C ASP A 79 -12.55 15.14 -4.64
N LYS A 80 -13.34 16.21 -4.47
CA LYS A 80 -13.05 17.31 -3.54
C LYS A 80 -13.72 17.15 -2.17
N ASN A 81 -14.54 16.11 -1.99
CA ASN A 81 -15.23 15.89 -0.73
C ASN A 81 -14.29 15.33 0.34
N PRO A 82 -14.57 15.55 1.63
CA PRO A 82 -13.74 15.06 2.72
C PRO A 82 -13.59 13.54 2.72
N GLY A 83 -12.35 13.06 2.80
CA GLY A 83 -12.00 11.64 2.85
C GLY A 83 -10.49 11.47 2.98
N THR A 84 -10.03 10.27 3.36
CA THR A 84 -8.61 9.99 3.59
C THR A 84 -7.75 10.23 2.33
N MET A 85 -8.26 9.87 1.15
CA MET A 85 -7.54 10.04 -0.12
C MET A 85 -7.40 11.54 -0.47
N ARG A 86 -8.47 12.33 -0.25
CA ARG A 86 -8.43 13.77 -0.51
C ARG A 86 -7.47 14.46 0.45
N GLU A 87 -7.56 14.14 1.74
CA GLU A 87 -6.64 14.67 2.76
C GLU A 87 -5.19 14.33 2.43
N PHE A 88 -4.90 13.08 2.06
CA PHE A 88 -3.57 12.64 1.67
C PHE A 88 -3.04 13.43 0.44
N LEU A 89 -3.88 13.59 -0.59
CA LEU A 89 -3.48 14.31 -1.80
C LEU A 89 -3.17 15.79 -1.52
N ASP A 90 -3.90 16.41 -0.58
CA ASP A 90 -3.72 17.82 -0.21
C ASP A 90 -2.49 18.04 0.68
N GLU A 91 -2.22 17.12 1.61
CA GLU A 91 -1.17 17.28 2.61
C GLU A 91 0.18 16.69 2.19
N VAL A 92 0.15 15.53 1.51
CA VAL A 92 1.34 14.77 1.13
C VAL A 92 1.62 14.87 -0.36
N GLY A 93 0.57 14.88 -1.18
CA GLY A 93 0.67 14.81 -2.64
C GLY A 93 0.39 13.42 -3.17
N GLU A 94 0.90 13.12 -4.38
CA GLU A 94 0.74 11.81 -5.01
C GLU A 94 1.66 10.78 -4.40
N GLY A 95 1.17 9.56 -4.20
CA GLY A 95 1.98 8.46 -3.65
C GLY A 95 1.17 7.33 -3.08
N ILE A 96 1.85 6.44 -2.35
CA ILE A 96 1.22 5.27 -1.71
C ILE A 96 0.38 5.74 -0.52
N HIS A 97 -0.92 5.52 -0.61
CA HIS A 97 -1.89 5.88 0.43
C HIS A 97 -2.09 4.74 1.42
N HIS A 98 -2.28 3.52 0.92
CA HIS A 98 -2.52 2.37 1.78
C HIS A 98 -1.99 1.06 1.20
N ILE A 99 -1.83 0.08 2.09
CA ILE A 99 -1.69 -1.33 1.80
C ILE A 99 -2.93 -2.06 2.28
N ALA A 100 -3.47 -2.99 1.49
CA ALA A 100 -4.71 -3.67 1.82
C ALA A 100 -4.53 -5.15 2.13
N PHE A 101 -5.39 -5.62 3.04
CA PHE A 101 -5.46 -7.00 3.48
C PHE A 101 -6.91 -7.48 3.44
N ASP A 102 -7.17 -8.61 2.77
CA ASP A 102 -8.45 -9.29 2.91
C ASP A 102 -8.55 -9.90 4.30
N VAL A 103 -9.61 -9.59 5.02
CA VAL A 103 -9.84 -10.09 6.38
C VAL A 103 -11.08 -10.99 6.43
N ASP A 104 -11.09 -11.91 7.38
CA ASP A 104 -12.23 -12.81 7.60
C ASP A 104 -13.49 -12.05 8.04
N SER A 105 -13.32 -10.98 8.79
CA SER A 105 -14.41 -10.11 9.24
C SER A 105 -13.87 -8.80 9.80
N ILE A 106 -14.32 -7.67 9.25
CA ILE A 106 -14.04 -6.34 9.79
C ILE A 106 -14.59 -6.21 11.21
N GLN A 107 -15.78 -6.77 11.48
CA GLN A 107 -16.38 -6.74 12.82
C GLN A 107 -15.48 -7.40 13.88
N LYS A 108 -14.70 -8.42 13.51
CA LYS A 108 -13.76 -9.06 14.43
C LYS A 108 -12.42 -8.32 14.49
N ARG A 109 -11.90 -7.84 13.35
CA ARG A 109 -10.54 -7.30 13.25
C ARG A 109 -10.42 -5.85 13.69
N LEU A 110 -11.42 -5.02 13.36
CA LEU A 110 -11.39 -3.60 13.74
C LEU A 110 -11.24 -3.37 15.25
N PRO A 111 -12.00 -4.04 16.16
CA PRO A 111 -11.78 -3.87 17.59
C PRO A 111 -10.38 -4.28 18.06
N ILE A 112 -9.73 -5.24 17.38
CA ILE A 112 -8.34 -5.60 17.68
C ILE A 112 -7.41 -4.47 17.27
N MET A 113 -7.60 -3.87 16.08
CA MET A 113 -6.82 -2.73 15.61
C MET A 113 -6.98 -1.53 16.54
N GLU A 114 -8.21 -1.17 16.90
CA GLU A 114 -8.51 -0.05 17.80
C GLU A 114 -7.88 -0.24 19.20
N LYS A 115 -7.96 -1.44 19.77
CA LYS A 115 -7.30 -1.77 21.05
C LYS A 115 -5.77 -1.62 20.98
N ASN A 116 -5.19 -1.74 19.78
CA ASN A 116 -3.76 -1.58 19.54
C ASN A 116 -3.37 -0.16 19.12
N GLY A 117 -4.29 0.80 19.18
CA GLY A 117 -4.04 2.22 18.91
C GLY A 117 -4.30 2.65 17.45
N TYR A 118 -4.94 1.80 16.65
CA TYR A 118 -5.25 2.06 15.24
C TYR A 118 -6.76 2.23 15.01
N PRO A 119 -7.34 3.40 15.29
CA PRO A 119 -8.77 3.65 15.09
C PRO A 119 -9.15 3.71 13.61
N ALA A 120 -10.45 3.49 13.34
CA ALA A 120 -10.99 3.67 12.01
C ALA A 120 -10.96 5.16 11.60
N LEU A 121 -10.42 5.45 10.42
CA LEU A 121 -10.45 6.78 9.80
C LEU A 121 -11.58 6.93 8.80
N GLN A 122 -11.74 5.93 7.94
CA GLN A 122 -12.79 5.92 6.91
C GLN A 122 -13.35 4.53 6.75
N THR A 123 -14.66 4.44 6.57
CA THR A 123 -15.36 3.19 6.26
C THR A 123 -16.22 3.37 5.03
N GLY A 124 -16.50 2.29 4.33
CA GLY A 124 -17.42 2.31 3.20
C GLY A 124 -17.80 0.91 2.72
N GLU A 125 -18.79 0.86 1.83
CA GLU A 125 -19.21 -0.35 1.13
C GLU A 125 -18.72 -0.29 -0.33
N PHE A 126 -18.48 -1.46 -0.94
CA PHE A 126 -18.11 -1.53 -2.35
C PHE A 126 -19.29 -1.11 -3.23
N THR A 127 -18.98 -0.50 -4.38
CA THR A 127 -19.99 -0.13 -5.38
C THR A 127 -20.82 -1.33 -5.85
N SER A 128 -20.23 -2.52 -5.88
CA SER A 128 -20.88 -3.80 -6.18
C SER A 128 -21.79 -4.31 -5.06
N SER A 129 -21.76 -3.68 -3.87
CA SER A 129 -22.54 -4.06 -2.68
C SER A 129 -22.24 -5.47 -2.13
N ASP A 130 -21.11 -6.06 -2.52
CA ASP A 130 -20.67 -7.40 -2.11
C ASP A 130 -19.55 -7.39 -1.07
N GLY A 131 -19.23 -6.22 -0.51
CA GLY A 131 -18.20 -6.06 0.48
C GLY A 131 -18.09 -4.67 1.06
N ARG A 132 -17.14 -4.51 1.97
CA ARG A 132 -16.89 -3.27 2.69
C ARG A 132 -15.41 -3.13 3.02
N TYR A 133 -15.02 -1.91 3.35
CA TYR A 133 -13.64 -1.59 3.69
C TYR A 133 -13.54 -0.66 4.90
N VAL A 134 -12.39 -0.67 5.55
CA VAL A 134 -12.04 0.26 6.61
C VAL A 134 -10.57 0.65 6.47
N TYR A 135 -10.28 1.94 6.39
CA TYR A 135 -8.94 2.47 6.60
C TYR A 135 -8.73 2.71 8.09
N VAL A 136 -7.66 2.16 8.65
CA VAL A 136 -7.25 2.38 10.03
C VAL A 136 -6.02 3.28 10.10
N ASP A 137 -5.95 4.11 11.15
CA ASP A 137 -4.87 5.08 11.35
C ASP A 137 -3.59 4.40 11.78
N THR A 138 -2.77 4.09 10.81
CA THR A 138 -1.47 3.42 11.00
C THR A 138 -0.30 4.26 10.46
N LEU A 139 -0.58 5.50 10.01
CA LEU A 139 0.39 6.31 9.28
C LEU A 139 1.65 6.61 10.08
N ASP A 140 1.51 6.89 11.38
CA ASP A 140 2.65 7.23 12.23
C ASP A 140 3.61 6.05 12.43
N ASP A 141 3.08 4.84 12.57
CA ASP A 141 3.87 3.64 12.85
C ASP A 141 4.32 2.92 11.58
N HIS A 142 3.43 2.84 10.56
CA HIS A 142 3.65 2.03 9.36
C HIS A 142 3.99 2.85 8.11
N LYS A 143 3.96 4.19 8.18
CA LYS A 143 4.21 5.13 7.06
C LYS A 143 3.25 4.99 5.88
N THR A 144 2.16 4.29 6.10
CA THR A 144 1.02 4.11 5.19
C THR A 144 -0.21 3.76 6.01
N LEU A 145 -1.40 3.98 5.46
CA LEU A 145 -2.61 3.44 6.07
C LEU A 145 -2.69 1.93 5.81
N VAL A 146 -3.37 1.23 6.70
CA VAL A 146 -3.77 -0.16 6.49
C VAL A 146 -5.25 -0.19 6.17
N GLU A 147 -5.60 -0.89 5.10
CA GLU A 147 -6.98 -1.15 4.73
C GLU A 147 -7.37 -2.59 5.07
N LEU A 148 -8.50 -2.73 5.73
CA LEU A 148 -9.17 -4.02 5.94
C LEU A 148 -10.26 -4.17 4.87
N LEU A 149 -10.18 -5.21 4.06
CA LEU A 149 -11.17 -5.55 3.04
C LEU A 149 -11.94 -6.80 3.48
N GLU A 150 -13.27 -6.70 3.47
CA GLU A 150 -14.17 -7.84 3.69
C GLU A 150 -15.09 -7.95 2.48
N SER A 151 -14.96 -9.02 1.71
CA SER A 151 -15.82 -9.33 0.56
C SER A 151 -16.50 -10.68 0.73
N ALA A 152 -17.68 -10.83 0.10
CA ALA A 152 -18.45 -12.08 0.15
C ALA A 152 -17.69 -13.25 -0.50
N GLU A 153 -16.92 -12.96 -1.54
CA GLU A 153 -16.08 -13.91 -2.23
C GLU A 153 -14.60 -13.51 -2.08
N PRO A 154 -13.68 -14.47 -1.97
CA PRO A 154 -12.25 -14.18 -1.94
C PRO A 154 -11.85 -13.38 -3.19
N ARG A 155 -11.17 -12.26 -2.99
CA ARG A 155 -10.60 -11.49 -4.09
C ARG A 155 -9.51 -12.33 -4.75
N VAL A 156 -9.77 -12.75 -5.97
CA VAL A 156 -8.75 -13.37 -6.81
C VAL A 156 -8.09 -12.24 -7.58
N THR A 157 -6.85 -11.92 -7.24
CA THR A 157 -6.01 -11.11 -8.12
C THR A 157 -5.67 -11.96 -9.33
N ALA A 158 -6.61 -12.07 -10.26
CA ALA A 158 -6.39 -12.79 -11.51
C ALA A 158 -5.46 -11.93 -12.37
N TRP A 159 -4.16 -12.15 -12.23
CA TRP A 159 -3.24 -11.66 -13.23
C TRP A 159 -3.47 -12.47 -14.51
N GLU A 160 -3.94 -11.80 -15.54
CA GLU A 160 -4.01 -12.34 -16.88
C GLU A 160 -2.84 -11.77 -17.67
N ARG A 161 -2.03 -12.67 -18.24
CA ARG A 161 -1.01 -12.25 -19.19
C ARG A 161 -1.71 -11.52 -20.35
N PRO A 162 -1.22 -10.33 -20.76
CA PRO A 162 -1.77 -9.67 -21.93
C PRO A 162 -1.75 -10.62 -23.14
N GLU A 163 -2.86 -10.69 -23.88
CA GLU A 163 -2.95 -11.48 -25.11
C GLU A 163 -2.02 -10.94 -26.20
N ASP A 164 -1.65 -9.66 -26.11
CA ASP A 164 -0.76 -8.97 -27.03
C ASP A 164 0.69 -9.07 -26.56
N ASP A 165 1.45 -9.98 -27.18
CA ASP A 165 2.90 -10.15 -26.92
C ASP A 165 3.74 -8.90 -27.26
N SER A 166 3.17 -7.86 -27.88
CA SER A 166 3.85 -6.59 -28.12
C SER A 166 3.97 -5.72 -26.85
N ILE A 167 3.15 -5.99 -25.85
CA ILE A 167 3.19 -5.28 -24.56
C ILE A 167 4.24 -5.94 -23.68
N GLN A 168 5.44 -5.36 -23.67
CA GLN A 168 6.55 -5.82 -22.84
C GLN A 168 6.82 -4.83 -21.71
N PRO A 169 7.11 -5.31 -20.48
CA PRO A 169 7.44 -4.43 -19.36
C PRO A 169 8.77 -3.71 -19.62
N LEU A 170 8.82 -2.41 -19.36
CA LEU A 170 10.07 -1.63 -19.48
C LEU A 170 11.18 -2.14 -18.55
N LEU A 171 10.80 -2.73 -17.43
CA LEU A 171 11.73 -3.34 -16.46
C LEU A 171 12.15 -4.78 -16.81
N GLY A 172 11.64 -5.35 -17.92
CA GLY A 172 11.83 -6.76 -18.25
C GLY A 172 11.07 -7.73 -17.33
N THR A 173 10.32 -7.23 -16.37
CA THR A 173 9.47 -7.98 -15.43
C THR A 173 8.25 -7.17 -15.04
N ASN A 174 7.15 -7.85 -14.75
CA ASN A 174 5.94 -7.27 -14.15
C ASN A 174 5.69 -7.80 -12.72
N LYS A 175 6.67 -8.53 -12.17
CA LYS A 175 6.62 -9.03 -10.81
C LYS A 175 7.17 -7.98 -9.85
N VAL A 176 6.34 -7.53 -8.92
CA VAL A 176 6.75 -6.64 -7.85
C VAL A 176 7.21 -7.49 -6.67
N GLU A 177 8.46 -7.33 -6.27
CA GLU A 177 9.10 -8.15 -5.25
C GLU A 177 9.08 -7.47 -3.88
N GLN A 178 9.12 -6.12 -3.85
CA GLN A 178 9.41 -5.41 -2.62
C GLN A 178 8.67 -4.08 -2.54
N LEU A 179 8.25 -3.73 -1.32
CA LEU A 179 7.73 -2.43 -0.94
C LEU A 179 8.64 -1.84 0.14
N ALA A 180 9.27 -0.70 -0.16
CA ALA A 180 10.22 -0.07 0.75
C ALA A 180 9.63 1.19 1.39
N PHE A 181 9.84 1.33 2.71
CA PHE A 181 9.49 2.52 3.48
C PHE A 181 10.73 3.13 4.13
N VAL A 182 10.91 4.43 3.93
CA VAL A 182 11.92 5.20 4.65
C VAL A 182 11.35 5.60 6.00
N VAL A 183 12.06 5.25 7.07
CA VAL A 183 11.62 5.47 8.46
C VAL A 183 12.68 6.25 9.24
N LYS A 184 12.26 6.98 10.27
CA LYS A 184 13.17 7.72 11.16
C LYS A 184 13.77 6.84 12.25
N ASP A 185 13.03 5.83 12.67
CA ASP A 185 13.39 4.87 13.72
C ASP A 185 13.03 3.47 13.24
N LEU A 186 14.06 2.71 12.86
CA LEU A 186 13.90 1.37 12.31
C LEU A 186 13.39 0.38 13.34
N ASP A 187 13.82 0.53 14.62
CA ASP A 187 13.39 -0.37 15.69
C ASP A 187 11.89 -0.21 15.96
N ALA A 188 11.41 1.03 16.12
CA ALA A 188 10.00 1.31 16.36
C ALA A 188 9.12 0.86 15.18
N ALA A 189 9.50 1.21 13.94
CA ALA A 189 8.74 0.81 12.75
C ALA A 189 8.70 -0.71 12.58
N SER A 190 9.83 -1.40 12.81
CA SER A 190 9.87 -2.86 12.71
C SER A 190 9.05 -3.56 13.78
N ASP A 191 9.03 -3.04 15.01
CA ASP A 191 8.17 -3.58 16.08
C ASP A 191 6.69 -3.44 15.71
N ALA A 192 6.29 -2.29 15.12
CA ALA A 192 4.92 -2.06 14.65
C ALA A 192 4.53 -3.05 13.54
N TYR A 193 5.34 -3.19 12.50
CA TYR A 193 5.09 -4.14 11.42
C TYR A 193 5.09 -5.60 11.89
N CYS A 194 6.03 -6.00 12.73
CA CYS A 194 6.08 -7.35 13.27
C CYS A 194 4.85 -7.67 14.13
N LYS A 195 4.38 -6.71 14.92
CA LYS A 195 3.14 -6.83 15.70
C LYS A 195 1.91 -6.94 14.79
N LEU A 196 1.80 -6.07 13.76
CA LEU A 196 0.71 -6.09 12.79
C LEU A 196 0.60 -7.45 12.10
N LEU A 197 1.73 -7.97 11.62
CA LEU A 197 1.80 -9.20 10.83
C LEU A 197 1.93 -10.47 11.70
N GLY A 198 2.20 -10.35 13.01
CA GLY A 198 2.43 -11.49 13.90
C GLY A 198 3.67 -12.30 13.53
N VAL A 199 4.75 -11.64 13.13
CA VAL A 199 6.04 -12.27 12.79
C VAL A 199 7.11 -11.95 13.82
N GLU A 200 8.13 -12.80 13.91
CA GLU A 200 9.32 -12.50 14.69
C GLU A 200 10.12 -11.36 14.02
N LYS A 201 10.72 -10.51 14.84
CA LYS A 201 11.53 -9.38 14.35
C LYS A 201 12.79 -9.90 13.67
N PRO A 202 12.98 -9.62 12.37
CA PRO A 202 14.21 -9.97 11.68
C PRO A 202 15.40 -9.16 12.20
N PRO A 203 16.64 -9.61 11.95
CA PRO A 203 17.83 -8.86 12.32
C PRO A 203 17.95 -7.55 11.53
N ILE A 204 18.45 -6.51 12.18
CA ILE A 204 18.86 -5.27 11.51
C ILE A 204 20.15 -5.52 10.73
N ILE A 205 20.15 -5.08 9.47
CA ILE A 205 21.29 -5.14 8.58
C ILE A 205 21.86 -3.72 8.44
N HIS A 206 23.15 -3.56 8.61
CA HIS A 206 23.85 -2.31 8.36
C HIS A 206 24.48 -2.36 6.96
N SER A 207 24.33 -1.30 6.17
CA SER A 207 25.07 -1.19 4.90
C SER A 207 26.56 -1.20 5.16
N GLY A 208 27.30 -1.77 4.21
CA GLY A 208 28.76 -1.70 4.22
C GLY A 208 29.28 -0.26 4.05
N SER A 209 30.59 -0.10 4.22
CA SER A 209 31.28 1.15 3.90
C SER A 209 31.29 1.43 2.39
N SER A 210 31.54 2.67 2.00
CA SER A 210 31.52 3.11 0.59
C SER A 210 32.48 2.36 -0.33
N ASP A 211 33.58 1.86 0.20
CA ASP A 211 34.56 1.01 -0.52
C ASP A 211 33.99 -0.38 -0.87
N ILE A 212 32.94 -0.83 -0.17
CA ILE A 212 32.24 -2.09 -0.45
C ILE A 212 31.00 -1.82 -1.30
N THR A 213 30.20 -0.82 -0.92
CA THR A 213 28.87 -0.58 -1.52
C THR A 213 28.91 0.27 -2.79
N ASN A 214 29.97 1.06 -2.99
CA ASN A 214 30.13 1.96 -4.15
C ASN A 214 28.89 2.82 -4.43
N VAL A 215 28.23 3.36 -3.39
CA VAL A 215 27.01 4.14 -3.53
C VAL A 215 27.28 5.42 -4.30
N ILE A 216 26.47 5.67 -5.33
CA ILE A 216 26.49 6.91 -6.10
C ILE A 216 25.12 7.58 -5.96
N TYR A 217 25.10 8.81 -5.46
CA TYR A 217 23.90 9.62 -5.34
C TYR A 217 24.01 10.87 -6.24
N LYS A 218 23.06 11.05 -7.15
CA LYS A 218 23.05 12.13 -8.15
C LYS A 218 24.39 12.28 -8.89
N GLY A 219 24.97 11.15 -9.27
CA GLY A 219 26.24 11.08 -10.03
C GLY A 219 27.50 11.30 -9.21
N LYS A 220 27.44 11.38 -7.88
CA LYS A 220 28.60 11.55 -6.99
C LYS A 220 28.70 10.40 -6.01
N PRO A 221 29.91 9.88 -5.74
CA PRO A 221 30.13 8.92 -4.66
C PRO A 221 29.68 9.47 -3.31
N THR A 222 29.06 8.62 -2.50
CA THR A 222 28.64 8.97 -1.13
C THR A 222 28.83 7.77 -0.21
N GLU A 223 28.95 7.99 1.09
CA GLU A 223 28.95 6.90 2.08
C GLU A 223 27.62 6.14 2.08
N GLY A 224 26.48 6.82 1.90
CA GLY A 224 25.16 6.22 1.72
C GLY A 224 24.79 5.19 2.79
N LYS A 225 25.30 5.36 4.03
CA LYS A 225 25.06 4.40 5.11
C LYS A 225 23.61 4.41 5.53
N SER A 226 23.05 3.22 5.71
CA SER A 226 21.67 3.04 6.16
C SER A 226 21.56 1.75 6.97
N LYS A 227 20.49 1.65 7.76
CA LYS A 227 20.06 0.40 8.39
C LYS A 227 18.85 -0.12 7.63
N TYR A 228 18.75 -1.43 7.53
CA TYR A 228 17.69 -2.11 6.79
C TYR A 228 17.08 -3.22 7.63
N MET A 229 15.80 -3.48 7.41
CA MET A 229 15.14 -4.68 7.87
C MET A 229 14.19 -5.18 6.79
N PHE A 230 14.19 -6.50 6.57
CA PHE A 230 13.38 -7.16 5.56
C PHE A 230 12.36 -8.08 6.23
N ILE A 231 11.07 -7.80 6.03
CA ILE A 231 9.98 -8.61 6.55
C ILE A 231 9.33 -9.34 5.37
N ASN A 232 9.45 -10.66 5.35
CA ASN A 232 8.87 -11.48 4.30
C ASN A 232 7.37 -11.69 4.55
N THR A 233 6.57 -11.39 3.55
CA THR A 233 5.17 -11.80 3.45
C THR A 233 5.01 -12.81 2.31
N PRO A 234 3.87 -13.48 2.15
CA PRO A 234 3.71 -14.52 1.13
C PRO A 234 3.97 -14.07 -0.31
N PHE A 235 3.67 -12.81 -0.65
CA PHE A 235 3.71 -12.33 -2.04
C PHE A 235 4.68 -11.18 -2.29
N ILE A 236 4.93 -10.34 -1.30
CA ILE A 236 5.78 -9.16 -1.40
C ILE A 236 6.60 -9.01 -0.13
N GLN A 237 7.84 -8.56 -0.25
CA GLN A 237 8.69 -8.25 0.90
C GLN A 237 8.50 -6.79 1.31
N ILE A 238 8.43 -6.52 2.61
CA ILE A 238 8.52 -5.16 3.16
C ILE A 238 9.98 -4.90 3.50
N GLU A 239 10.52 -3.81 2.99
CA GLU A 239 11.83 -3.27 3.37
C GLU A 239 11.62 -2.00 4.20
N LEU A 240 12.21 -1.95 5.38
CA LEU A 240 12.27 -0.74 6.19
C LEU A 240 13.69 -0.20 6.13
N ILE A 241 13.84 1.10 5.87
CA ILE A 241 15.11 1.78 5.66
C ILE A 241 15.23 2.96 6.61
N GLU A 242 16.21 2.93 7.52
CA GLU A 242 16.63 4.11 8.30
C GLU A 242 17.89 4.67 7.65
N PRO A 243 17.81 5.81 6.95
CA PRO A 243 18.97 6.42 6.31
C PRO A 243 19.92 7.00 7.35
N GLY A 244 21.22 6.93 7.07
CA GLY A 244 22.24 7.63 7.84
C GLY A 244 22.31 9.11 7.48
N GLU A 245 23.33 9.78 8.01
CA GLU A 245 23.52 11.24 7.79
C GLU A 245 24.04 11.60 6.39
N SER A 246 24.61 10.62 5.68
CA SER A 246 25.16 10.85 4.34
C SER A 246 24.07 10.94 3.29
N PRO A 247 24.21 11.81 2.26
CA PRO A 247 23.23 11.89 1.19
C PRO A 247 22.99 10.54 0.50
N SER A 248 21.72 10.15 0.43
CA SER A 248 21.24 8.95 -0.27
C SER A 248 19.82 9.19 -0.80
N THR A 249 19.28 8.24 -1.54
CA THR A 249 17.89 8.30 -2.01
C THR A 249 16.91 8.16 -0.86
#